data_aaa71a7bc21d436bd400407e8e07a8e8
#
_entry.id   aaa71a7bc21d436bd400407e8e07a8e8
#
_cell.length_a   1.000
_cell.length_b   1.000
_cell.length_c   1.000
_cell.angle_alpha   90.00
_cell.angle_beta   90.00
_cell.angle_gamma   90.00
#
_symmetry.space_group_name_H-M   'P 1'
#
loop_
_entity.id
_entity.type
_entity.pdbx_description
1 polymer ?
#
loop_
_entity_poly.entity_id
_entity_poly.type
_entity_poly.pdbx_seq_one_letter_code
_entity_poly.pdbx_strand_id
1 'polypeptide(L)'
;MTGCTLNRRSFLNTLGMAAGGAAFGLRGQASGMSQHQNKLHLACNQYPWTVFYQRDKRNFDASLDTVLQDIARSGINGYEPLVTSPAQIDQLGPLLKKDGVEMRSIYVNTVLHKADEADKSIGQVLAIAGKAKAVGTSIIVTNPSPIRWGGPESKTDDQLKVQADALERLGRQLSAMGLRLSYHNHDVELRNAAREFHHMMVGTDPKHVTLCLDAHWVYRGSGNSSVALFDILELYGPRVTELHLRQSVNQVWTEAFGDGDIDYRALAKHLLTIGIKPHLVLEQAVEQGSPHLLDPVEAHRRSNEYARQVFAGFAVD
;
A
#
# COMPACT_ATOMS: atom_id res chain seq x y z
N MET A 1 -1.50 13.28 55.01
CA MET A 1 -0.31 12.73 55.61
C MET A 1 0.20 11.68 54.61
N THR A 2 1.24 11.72 53.99
CA THR A 2 2.54 12.33 53.85
C THR A 2 2.95 12.28 52.41
N GLY A 3 3.34 13.40 51.85
CA GLY A 3 3.85 13.46 50.50
C GLY A 3 5.27 12.90 50.39
N CYS A 4 5.62 12.40 49.22
CA CYS A 4 7.00 12.14 48.82
C CYS A 4 7.27 12.84 47.48
N THR A 5 7.92 14.00 47.61
CA THR A 5 8.50 14.76 46.52
C THR A 5 9.87 14.18 46.21
N LEU A 6 10.12 13.69 45.01
CA LEU A 6 11.47 13.39 44.52
C LEU A 6 11.99 14.55 43.67
N ASN A 7 13.13 15.06 44.14
CA ASN A 7 13.79 16.28 43.73
C ASN A 7 14.70 16.05 42.50
N ARG A 8 14.60 16.96 41.52
CA ARG A 8 15.52 17.07 40.39
C ARG A 8 16.81 17.69 40.85
N ARG A 9 17.88 16.92 40.99
CA ARG A 9 19.30 17.37 40.95
C ARG A 9 20.22 16.25 41.45
N SER A 10 20.86 15.55 40.52
CA SER A 10 22.18 14.91 40.73
C SER A 10 22.53 14.05 39.51
N PHE A 11 23.06 14.69 38.47
CA PHE A 11 23.92 13.97 37.52
C PHE A 11 24.83 15.01 36.81
N LEU A 12 25.84 15.48 37.51
CA LEU A 12 27.02 16.13 36.91
C LEU A 12 28.17 15.89 37.89
N ASN A 13 29.16 15.20 37.43
CA ASN A 13 30.60 15.27 37.76
C ASN A 13 31.24 13.89 37.73
N THR A 14 31.95 13.60 36.66
CA THR A 14 33.35 13.16 36.82
C THR A 14 34.09 13.31 35.48
N LEU A 15 34.80 14.38 35.29
CA LEU A 15 35.93 14.50 34.37
C LEU A 15 37.16 13.99 35.09
N GLY A 16 37.94 13.10 34.47
CA GLY A 16 39.24 12.68 34.91
C GLY A 16 40.16 12.47 33.71
N MET A 17 41.13 13.38 33.52
CA MET A 17 42.21 13.30 32.54
C MET A 17 43.20 12.19 32.87
N ALA A 18 43.71 11.50 31.84
CA ALA A 18 45.08 11.00 31.80
C ALA A 18 45.57 10.92 30.35
N ALA A 19 46.61 11.69 30.06
CA ALA A 19 47.38 11.66 28.83
C ALA A 19 48.47 10.56 28.92
N GLY A 20 48.76 9.88 27.80
CA GLY A 20 49.88 8.96 27.69
C GLY A 20 49.95 8.35 26.30
N GLY A 21 50.87 8.83 25.46
CA GLY A 21 50.98 8.39 24.07
C GLY A 21 51.73 7.06 23.91
N ALA A 22 51.43 6.37 22.82
CA ALA A 22 52.34 5.50 22.07
C ALA A 22 51.74 5.27 20.67
N ALA A 23 52.44 5.75 19.66
CA ALA A 23 52.15 5.46 18.28
C ALA A 23 52.59 4.03 17.94
N PHE A 24 51.65 3.19 17.50
CA PHE A 24 51.95 1.98 16.73
C PHE A 24 50.98 1.95 15.55
N GLY A 25 51.55 2.08 14.35
CA GLY A 25 50.82 1.93 13.11
C GLY A 25 50.40 0.48 12.92
N LEU A 26 49.07 0.28 12.86
CA LEU A 26 48.44 -0.90 12.32
C LEU A 26 47.62 -0.48 11.14
N ARG A 27 48.02 -0.90 9.95
CA ARG A 27 47.21 -0.91 8.75
C ARG A 27 46.01 -1.83 9.01
N GLY A 28 44.92 -1.28 9.50
CA GLY A 28 43.65 -1.94 9.55
C GLY A 28 43.08 -2.03 8.12
N GLN A 29 43.04 -3.23 7.59
CA GLN A 29 42.17 -3.54 6.44
C GLN A 29 40.76 -3.13 6.85
N ALA A 30 40.21 -2.13 6.16
CA ALA A 30 38.80 -1.84 6.21
C ALA A 30 38.08 -3.01 5.56
N SER A 31 37.69 -4.01 6.39
CA SER A 31 36.70 -4.98 6.03
C SER A 31 35.44 -4.20 5.70
N GLY A 32 35.14 -4.06 4.42
CA GLY A 32 33.86 -3.56 3.96
C GLY A 32 32.76 -4.50 4.47
N MET A 33 32.29 -4.26 5.68
CA MET A 33 31.01 -4.76 6.11
C MET A 33 29.99 -4.09 5.20
N SER A 34 29.56 -4.81 4.18
CA SER A 34 28.34 -4.52 3.46
C SER A 34 27.26 -4.33 4.52
N GLN A 35 26.93 -3.07 4.81
CA GLN A 35 25.71 -2.77 5.53
C GLN A 35 24.58 -3.26 4.61
N HIS A 36 24.09 -4.45 4.83
CA HIS A 36 22.73 -4.80 4.46
C HIS A 36 21.85 -3.83 5.25
N GLN A 37 21.69 -2.63 4.71
CA GLN A 37 20.64 -1.74 5.16
C GLN A 37 19.35 -2.50 4.89
N ASN A 38 18.67 -2.95 5.94
CA ASN A 38 17.32 -3.46 5.91
C ASN A 38 16.43 -2.39 5.27
N LYS A 39 16.25 -2.51 3.96
CA LYS A 39 15.56 -1.48 3.19
C LYS A 39 14.08 -1.78 3.23
N LEU A 40 13.30 -0.82 3.75
CA LEU A 40 11.87 -0.83 3.60
C LEU A 40 11.52 -1.03 2.12
N HIS A 41 10.78 -2.09 1.79
CA HIS A 41 10.25 -2.28 0.44
C HIS A 41 9.05 -1.36 0.25
N LEU A 42 9.05 -0.59 -0.84
CA LEU A 42 7.97 0.30 -1.22
C LEU A 42 7.65 0.08 -2.70
N ALA A 43 6.38 -0.17 -2.98
CA ALA A 43 5.87 -0.27 -4.35
C ALA A 43 5.08 0.97 -4.75
N CYS A 44 4.76 1.09 -6.02
CA CYS A 44 3.77 2.02 -6.52
C CYS A 44 2.71 1.29 -7.36
N ASN A 45 1.47 1.76 -7.28
CA ASN A 45 0.38 1.28 -8.11
C ASN A 45 0.47 1.85 -9.52
N GLN A 46 -0.13 1.18 -10.50
CA GLN A 46 -0.20 1.62 -11.91
C GLN A 46 -0.99 2.92 -12.08
N TYR A 47 -2.06 3.12 -11.33
CA TYR A 47 -3.02 4.21 -11.55
C TYR A 47 -2.37 5.61 -11.53
N PRO A 48 -1.51 5.97 -10.54
CA PRO A 48 -0.80 7.26 -10.57
C PRO A 48 -0.03 7.50 -11.86
N TRP A 49 0.75 6.52 -12.30
CA TRP A 49 1.53 6.64 -13.53
C TRP A 49 0.65 6.86 -14.75
N THR A 50 -0.48 6.13 -14.84
CA THR A 50 -1.45 6.31 -15.93
C THR A 50 -1.99 7.73 -15.95
N VAL A 51 -2.38 8.28 -14.78
CA VAL A 51 -2.94 9.64 -14.69
C VAL A 51 -1.90 10.71 -14.98
N PHE A 52 -0.67 10.58 -14.47
CA PHE A 52 0.42 11.51 -14.79
C PHE A 52 0.75 11.51 -16.29
N TYR A 53 0.82 10.32 -16.91
CA TYR A 53 1.08 10.19 -18.35
C TYR A 53 -0.06 10.81 -19.17
N GLN A 54 -1.33 10.58 -18.79
CA GLN A 54 -2.47 11.23 -19.46
C GLN A 54 -2.43 12.75 -19.34
N ARG A 55 -2.11 13.28 -18.13
CA ARG A 55 -1.91 14.71 -17.92
C ARG A 55 -0.86 15.29 -18.85
N ASP A 56 0.25 14.58 -19.05
CA ASP A 56 1.37 14.98 -19.90
C ASP A 56 1.16 14.59 -21.37
N LYS A 57 -0.05 14.11 -21.75
CA LYS A 57 -0.40 13.66 -23.12
C LYS A 57 0.50 12.52 -23.64
N ARG A 58 0.99 11.68 -22.76
CA ARG A 58 1.79 10.48 -23.06
C ARG A 58 0.90 9.25 -23.04
N ASN A 59 1.21 8.25 -23.89
CA ASN A 59 0.51 6.97 -23.88
C ASN A 59 1.22 5.99 -22.91
N PHE A 60 0.54 5.62 -21.82
CA PHE A 60 1.07 4.71 -20.82
C PHE A 60 1.32 3.30 -21.40
N ASP A 61 0.35 2.73 -22.10
CA ASP A 61 0.43 1.33 -22.59
C ASP A 61 1.54 1.14 -23.64
N ALA A 62 1.72 2.13 -24.51
CA ALA A 62 2.78 2.11 -25.51
C ALA A 62 4.18 2.35 -24.93
N SER A 63 4.27 2.67 -23.63
CA SER A 63 5.51 3.13 -22.97
C SER A 63 5.89 2.24 -21.78
N LEU A 64 5.37 1.02 -21.66
CA LEU A 64 5.53 0.18 -20.47
C LEU A 64 7.00 -0.01 -20.03
N ASP A 65 7.91 -0.26 -20.96
CA ASP A 65 9.36 -0.38 -20.68
C ASP A 65 9.90 0.93 -20.09
N THR A 66 9.51 2.09 -20.65
CA THR A 66 9.90 3.41 -20.15
C THR A 66 9.30 3.67 -18.76
N VAL A 67 8.05 3.26 -18.52
CA VAL A 67 7.40 3.42 -17.21
C VAL A 67 8.17 2.65 -16.14
N LEU A 68 8.58 1.42 -16.39
CA LEU A 68 9.33 0.63 -15.42
C LEU A 68 10.72 1.23 -15.14
N GLN A 69 11.39 1.77 -16.15
CA GLN A 69 12.62 2.56 -15.97
C GLN A 69 12.38 3.81 -15.12
N ASP A 70 11.27 4.52 -15.37
CA ASP A 70 10.89 5.70 -14.59
C ASP A 70 10.59 5.34 -13.13
N ILE A 71 9.93 4.22 -12.88
CA ILE A 71 9.72 3.67 -11.53
C ILE A 71 11.07 3.41 -10.85
N ALA A 72 11.97 2.69 -11.50
CA ALA A 72 13.30 2.41 -10.95
C ALA A 72 14.08 3.71 -10.66
N ARG A 73 14.04 4.71 -11.56
CA ARG A 73 14.68 6.02 -11.38
C ARG A 73 14.10 6.81 -10.19
N SER A 74 12.83 6.62 -9.85
CA SER A 74 12.22 7.25 -8.66
C SER A 74 12.69 6.62 -7.34
N GLY A 75 13.49 5.53 -7.41
CA GLY A 75 13.98 4.79 -6.25
C GLY A 75 12.94 3.88 -5.58
N ILE A 76 11.79 3.70 -6.21
CA ILE A 76 10.75 2.75 -5.78
C ILE A 76 11.20 1.33 -6.14
N ASN A 77 10.96 0.38 -5.23
CA ASN A 77 11.46 -1.00 -5.35
C ASN A 77 10.46 -1.94 -6.03
N GLY A 78 9.18 -1.59 -6.03
CA GLY A 78 8.12 -2.47 -6.51
C GLY A 78 7.07 -1.76 -7.36
N TYR A 79 6.33 -2.57 -8.10
CA TYR A 79 5.24 -2.12 -8.96
C TYR A 79 4.03 -3.02 -8.78
N GLU A 80 2.88 -2.42 -8.58
CA GLU A 80 1.59 -3.08 -8.56
C GLU A 80 0.81 -2.72 -9.83
N PRO A 81 0.82 -3.60 -10.85
CA PRO A 81 0.05 -3.41 -12.07
C PRO A 81 -1.43 -3.73 -11.89
N LEU A 82 -2.29 -3.08 -12.68
CA LEU A 82 -3.63 -3.55 -12.97
C LEU A 82 -3.53 -4.64 -14.04
N VAL A 83 -3.91 -5.87 -13.67
CA VAL A 83 -3.80 -7.05 -14.55
C VAL A 83 -5.18 -7.53 -14.95
N THR A 84 -5.39 -7.68 -16.26
CA THR A 84 -6.66 -8.15 -16.86
C THR A 84 -6.54 -9.51 -17.55
N SER A 85 -5.31 -10.00 -17.76
CA SER A 85 -5.07 -11.31 -18.38
C SER A 85 -3.73 -11.94 -17.93
N PRO A 86 -3.61 -13.28 -17.98
CA PRO A 86 -2.34 -13.96 -17.72
C PRO A 86 -1.22 -13.54 -18.67
N ALA A 87 -1.53 -13.17 -19.92
CA ALA A 87 -0.54 -12.76 -20.93
C ALA A 87 0.20 -11.47 -20.55
N GLN A 88 -0.44 -10.56 -19.81
CA GLN A 88 0.24 -9.36 -19.30
C GLN A 88 1.38 -9.70 -18.33
N ILE A 89 1.24 -10.77 -17.53
CA ILE A 89 2.30 -11.22 -16.63
C ILE A 89 3.52 -11.72 -17.43
N ASP A 90 3.27 -12.43 -18.53
CA ASP A 90 4.35 -12.93 -19.40
C ASP A 90 5.13 -11.75 -20.05
N GLN A 91 4.45 -10.63 -20.33
CA GLN A 91 5.09 -9.40 -20.84
C GLN A 91 5.85 -8.64 -19.74
N LEU A 92 5.25 -8.51 -18.56
CA LEU A 92 5.82 -7.75 -17.43
C LEU A 92 7.08 -8.41 -16.85
N GLY A 93 7.06 -9.72 -16.67
CA GLY A 93 8.11 -10.45 -15.95
C GLY A 93 9.54 -10.15 -16.42
N PRO A 94 9.85 -10.22 -17.74
CA PRO A 94 11.18 -9.87 -18.27
C PRO A 94 11.57 -8.41 -18.02
N LEU A 95 10.63 -7.48 -18.16
CA LEU A 95 10.87 -6.04 -17.97
C LEU A 95 11.14 -5.70 -16.50
N LEU A 96 10.35 -6.23 -15.58
CA LEU A 96 10.55 -6.08 -14.15
C LEU A 96 11.96 -6.57 -13.74
N LYS A 97 12.34 -7.74 -14.23
CA LYS A 97 13.67 -8.31 -13.95
C LYS A 97 14.79 -7.44 -14.52
N LYS A 98 14.60 -6.89 -15.72
CA LYS A 98 15.57 -5.98 -16.39
C LYS A 98 15.86 -4.75 -15.55
N ASP A 99 14.81 -4.14 -15.00
CA ASP A 99 14.91 -2.87 -14.29
C ASP A 99 15.03 -3.04 -12.74
N GLY A 100 15.09 -4.30 -12.26
CA GLY A 100 15.23 -4.60 -10.82
C GLY A 100 14.04 -4.19 -9.98
N VAL A 101 12.83 -4.20 -10.57
CA VAL A 101 11.57 -3.85 -9.91
C VAL A 101 10.83 -5.14 -9.54
N GLU A 102 10.37 -5.25 -8.30
CA GLU A 102 9.61 -6.40 -7.81
C GLU A 102 8.10 -6.22 -8.02
N MET A 103 7.36 -7.33 -8.17
CA MET A 103 5.91 -7.33 -8.28
C MET A 103 5.32 -8.22 -7.17
N ARG A 104 5.30 -7.70 -5.92
CA ARG A 104 4.82 -8.45 -4.74
C ARG A 104 3.31 -8.51 -4.67
N SER A 105 2.61 -7.51 -5.20
CA SER A 105 1.17 -7.47 -5.36
C SER A 105 0.77 -7.16 -6.81
N ILE A 106 -0.43 -7.58 -7.18
CA ILE A 106 -1.11 -7.18 -8.41
C ILE A 106 -2.54 -6.81 -8.10
N TYR A 107 -3.09 -5.87 -8.87
CA TYR A 107 -4.47 -5.45 -8.77
C TYR A 107 -5.31 -6.10 -9.87
N VAL A 108 -6.42 -6.75 -9.51
CA VAL A 108 -7.35 -7.40 -10.45
C VAL A 108 -8.77 -6.99 -10.13
N ASN A 109 -9.43 -6.29 -11.06
CA ASN A 109 -10.85 -5.95 -10.93
C ASN A 109 -11.73 -7.21 -11.04
N THR A 110 -12.80 -7.26 -10.25
CA THR A 110 -13.76 -8.37 -10.24
C THR A 110 -15.19 -7.86 -10.23
N VAL A 111 -16.13 -8.70 -10.67
CA VAL A 111 -17.57 -8.51 -10.46
C VAL A 111 -18.06 -9.68 -9.61
N LEU A 112 -18.27 -9.46 -8.32
CA LEU A 112 -18.58 -10.52 -7.36
C LEU A 112 -20.01 -10.46 -6.79
N HIS A 113 -20.74 -9.36 -7.05
CA HIS A 113 -22.10 -9.15 -6.55
C HIS A 113 -23.21 -9.81 -7.40
N LYS A 114 -22.83 -10.51 -8.48
CA LYS A 114 -23.73 -11.29 -9.34
C LYS A 114 -23.17 -12.69 -9.49
N ALA A 115 -23.94 -13.70 -9.15
CA ALA A 115 -23.47 -15.08 -9.03
C ALA A 115 -22.81 -15.63 -10.31
N ASP A 116 -23.42 -15.39 -11.47
CA ASP A 116 -22.92 -15.83 -12.77
C ASP A 116 -21.63 -15.11 -13.22
N GLU A 117 -21.47 -13.84 -12.87
CA GLU A 117 -20.26 -13.06 -13.14
C GLU A 117 -19.17 -13.35 -12.11
N ALA A 118 -19.55 -13.67 -10.87
CA ALA A 118 -18.61 -14.00 -9.80
C ALA A 118 -17.75 -15.24 -10.15
N ASP A 119 -18.36 -16.29 -10.65
CA ASP A 119 -17.63 -17.51 -11.03
C ASP A 119 -16.64 -17.26 -12.18
N LYS A 120 -17.01 -16.43 -13.15
CA LYS A 120 -16.10 -16.00 -14.22
C LYS A 120 -14.94 -15.17 -13.68
N SER A 121 -15.23 -14.21 -12.80
CA SER A 121 -14.19 -13.36 -12.16
C SER A 121 -13.24 -14.21 -11.34
N ILE A 122 -13.73 -15.16 -10.54
CA ILE A 122 -12.90 -16.09 -9.75
C ILE A 122 -11.98 -16.89 -10.68
N GLY A 123 -12.51 -17.48 -11.75
CA GLY A 123 -11.71 -18.24 -12.72
C GLY A 123 -10.61 -17.39 -13.37
N GLN A 124 -10.93 -16.14 -13.74
CA GLN A 124 -9.96 -15.20 -14.30
C GLN A 124 -8.85 -14.85 -13.29
N VAL A 125 -9.21 -14.49 -12.06
CA VAL A 125 -8.24 -14.17 -11.01
C VAL A 125 -7.30 -15.33 -10.76
N LEU A 126 -7.79 -16.56 -10.65
CA LEU A 126 -6.97 -17.76 -10.42
C LEU A 126 -5.99 -18.03 -11.56
N ALA A 127 -6.43 -17.85 -12.82
CA ALA A 127 -5.57 -17.98 -13.97
C ALA A 127 -4.43 -16.95 -13.98
N ILE A 128 -4.73 -15.69 -13.65
CA ILE A 128 -3.73 -14.61 -13.49
C ILE A 128 -2.79 -14.93 -12.32
N ALA A 129 -3.34 -15.30 -11.16
CA ALA A 129 -2.60 -15.59 -9.94
C ALA A 129 -1.57 -16.72 -10.11
N GLY A 130 -1.93 -17.76 -10.88
CA GLY A 130 -1.02 -18.86 -11.20
C GLY A 130 0.24 -18.39 -11.92
N LYS A 131 0.13 -17.45 -12.85
CA LYS A 131 1.27 -16.82 -13.55
C LYS A 131 2.01 -15.84 -12.66
N ALA A 132 1.28 -14.96 -11.95
CA ALA A 132 1.85 -13.92 -11.11
C ALA A 132 2.73 -14.50 -9.99
N LYS A 133 2.32 -15.61 -9.37
CA LYS A 133 3.10 -16.31 -8.35
C LYS A 133 4.50 -16.69 -8.85
N ALA A 134 4.63 -17.13 -10.10
CA ALA A 134 5.91 -17.54 -10.67
C ALA A 134 6.92 -16.39 -10.84
N VAL A 135 6.46 -15.15 -10.83
CA VAL A 135 7.29 -13.93 -10.92
C VAL A 135 7.41 -13.17 -9.59
N GLY A 136 7.01 -13.79 -8.47
CA GLY A 136 7.25 -13.28 -7.12
C GLY A 136 6.04 -12.63 -6.43
N THR A 137 4.87 -12.62 -7.06
CA THR A 137 3.65 -12.09 -6.45
C THR A 137 3.19 -12.98 -5.29
N SER A 138 2.81 -12.36 -4.19
CA SER A 138 2.28 -13.01 -2.98
C SER A 138 0.91 -12.48 -2.56
N ILE A 139 0.50 -11.32 -3.07
CA ILE A 139 -0.76 -10.65 -2.74
C ILE A 139 -1.54 -10.39 -4.03
N ILE A 140 -2.80 -10.80 -4.03
CA ILE A 140 -3.77 -10.47 -5.07
C ILE A 140 -4.74 -9.46 -4.48
N VAL A 141 -4.68 -8.23 -4.95
CA VAL A 141 -5.58 -7.15 -4.55
C VAL A 141 -6.80 -7.18 -5.47
N THR A 142 -7.97 -7.06 -4.90
CA THR A 142 -9.20 -6.87 -5.67
C THR A 142 -10.14 -5.89 -5.02
N ASN A 143 -10.75 -5.02 -5.84
CA ASN A 143 -11.96 -4.30 -5.48
C ASN A 143 -13.12 -4.91 -6.28
N PRO A 144 -14.15 -5.45 -5.62
CA PRO A 144 -15.38 -5.86 -6.30
C PRO A 144 -16.08 -4.64 -6.88
N SER A 145 -16.11 -4.54 -8.19
CA SER A 145 -16.63 -3.37 -8.91
C SER A 145 -17.99 -2.91 -8.39
N PRO A 146 -18.23 -1.60 -8.29
CA PRO A 146 -19.54 -1.05 -7.95
C PRO A 146 -20.56 -1.36 -9.06
N ILE A 147 -21.82 -1.06 -8.83
CA ILE A 147 -22.86 -1.16 -9.87
C ILE A 147 -22.48 -0.31 -11.08
N ARG A 148 -21.98 0.90 -10.82
CA ARG A 148 -21.43 1.81 -11.83
C ARG A 148 -20.40 2.73 -11.20
N TRP A 149 -19.24 2.82 -11.81
CA TRP A 149 -18.20 3.76 -11.38
C TRP A 149 -18.70 5.22 -11.49
N GLY A 150 -18.51 5.97 -10.40
CA GLY A 150 -19.00 7.35 -10.30
C GLY A 150 -20.52 7.49 -10.19
N GLY A 151 -21.26 6.40 -10.17
CA GLY A 151 -22.72 6.39 -10.02
C GLY A 151 -23.17 6.51 -8.55
N PRO A 152 -24.45 6.87 -8.34
CA PRO A 152 -25.04 6.94 -7.00
C PRO A 152 -25.51 5.57 -6.48
N GLU A 153 -25.56 4.56 -7.34
CA GLU A 153 -26.15 3.26 -7.04
C GLU A 153 -25.36 2.51 -5.98
N SER A 154 -26.06 1.86 -5.06
CA SER A 154 -25.50 0.95 -4.06
C SER A 154 -25.99 -0.47 -4.32
N LYS A 155 -25.18 -1.46 -4.01
CA LYS A 155 -25.57 -2.87 -4.03
C LYS A 155 -26.68 -3.14 -3.03
N THR A 156 -27.61 -4.06 -3.38
CA THR A 156 -28.63 -4.55 -2.45
C THR A 156 -28.03 -5.49 -1.42
N ASP A 157 -28.76 -5.79 -0.34
CA ASP A 157 -28.29 -6.71 0.69
C ASP A 157 -28.03 -8.12 0.14
N ASP A 158 -28.85 -8.58 -0.81
CA ASP A 158 -28.63 -9.89 -1.45
C ASP A 158 -27.37 -9.88 -2.34
N GLN A 159 -27.12 -8.79 -3.06
CA GLN A 159 -25.87 -8.62 -3.80
C GLN A 159 -24.65 -8.58 -2.90
N LEU A 160 -24.74 -7.96 -1.73
CA LEU A 160 -23.64 -7.93 -0.74
C LEU A 160 -23.37 -9.32 -0.15
N LYS A 161 -24.41 -10.12 0.14
CA LYS A 161 -24.24 -11.52 0.58
C LYS A 161 -23.55 -12.37 -0.49
N VAL A 162 -24.00 -12.25 -1.76
CA VAL A 162 -23.36 -12.93 -2.89
C VAL A 162 -21.91 -12.53 -3.03
N GLN A 163 -21.60 -11.24 -2.90
CA GLN A 163 -20.23 -10.72 -2.99
C GLN A 163 -19.33 -11.23 -1.86
N ALA A 164 -19.81 -11.26 -0.62
CA ALA A 164 -19.06 -11.76 0.52
C ALA A 164 -18.73 -13.26 0.38
N ASP A 165 -19.73 -14.07 -0.04
CA ASP A 165 -19.52 -15.49 -0.35
C ASP A 165 -18.49 -15.70 -1.47
N ALA A 166 -18.59 -14.92 -2.55
CA ALA A 166 -17.66 -15.00 -3.67
C ALA A 166 -16.23 -14.59 -3.28
N LEU A 167 -16.07 -13.53 -2.45
CA LEU A 167 -14.77 -13.15 -1.88
C LEU A 167 -14.18 -14.28 -1.01
N GLU A 168 -14.99 -14.86 -0.14
CA GLU A 168 -14.56 -15.97 0.73
C GLU A 168 -14.12 -17.19 -0.12
N ARG A 169 -14.87 -17.55 -1.15
CA ARG A 169 -14.52 -18.65 -2.06
C ARG A 169 -13.21 -18.38 -2.81
N LEU A 170 -13.04 -17.15 -3.33
CA LEU A 170 -11.81 -16.74 -4.00
C LEU A 170 -10.62 -16.77 -3.04
N GLY A 171 -10.79 -16.21 -1.82
CA GLY A 171 -9.74 -16.16 -0.82
C GLY A 171 -9.25 -17.56 -0.40
N ARG A 172 -10.15 -18.51 -0.20
CA ARG A 172 -9.81 -19.91 0.07
C ARG A 172 -8.96 -20.55 -1.05
N GLN A 173 -9.34 -20.32 -2.30
CA GLN A 173 -8.62 -20.88 -3.45
C GLN A 173 -7.23 -20.27 -3.59
N LEU A 174 -7.11 -18.94 -3.43
CA LEU A 174 -5.81 -18.27 -3.44
C LEU A 174 -4.93 -18.71 -2.26
N SER A 175 -5.51 -18.89 -1.07
CA SER A 175 -4.80 -19.42 0.10
C SER A 175 -4.26 -20.83 -0.15
N ALA A 176 -5.04 -21.70 -0.80
CA ALA A 176 -4.57 -23.04 -1.21
C ALA A 176 -3.41 -22.97 -2.22
N MET A 177 -3.30 -21.90 -2.99
CA MET A 177 -2.15 -21.61 -3.87
C MET A 177 -0.97 -20.97 -3.12
N GLY A 178 -1.08 -20.67 -1.83
CA GLY A 178 -0.08 -19.95 -1.04
C GLY A 178 -0.03 -18.44 -1.35
N LEU A 179 -1.14 -17.88 -1.80
CA LEU A 179 -1.32 -16.45 -2.09
C LEU A 179 -2.34 -15.86 -1.11
N ARG A 180 -2.28 -14.55 -0.89
CA ARG A 180 -3.27 -13.81 -0.08
C ARG A 180 -4.23 -13.05 -1.00
N LEU A 181 -5.52 -13.10 -0.65
CA LEU A 181 -6.51 -12.18 -1.22
C LEU A 181 -6.59 -10.95 -0.32
N SER A 182 -6.43 -9.77 -0.89
CA SER A 182 -6.54 -8.50 -0.19
C SER A 182 -7.68 -7.67 -0.79
N TYR A 183 -8.74 -7.46 -0.01
CA TYR A 183 -9.89 -6.64 -0.41
C TYR A 183 -9.51 -5.17 -0.35
N HIS A 184 -9.67 -4.44 -1.46
CA HIS A 184 -9.41 -3.01 -1.55
C HIS A 184 -10.71 -2.21 -1.50
N ASN A 185 -10.67 -1.05 -0.86
CA ASN A 185 -11.81 -0.14 -0.72
C ASN A 185 -11.63 1.16 -1.51
N HIS A 186 -12.76 1.69 -1.99
CA HIS A 186 -12.92 3.05 -2.48
C HIS A 186 -13.91 3.83 -1.61
N ASP A 187 -14.27 5.05 -2.03
CA ASP A 187 -15.29 5.86 -1.36
C ASP A 187 -16.69 5.23 -1.42
N VAL A 188 -16.99 4.50 -2.47
CA VAL A 188 -18.32 3.92 -2.71
C VAL A 188 -18.70 2.88 -1.65
N GLU A 189 -17.76 2.08 -1.17
CA GLU A 189 -17.98 1.08 -0.12
C GLU A 189 -18.20 1.71 1.26
N LEU A 190 -17.76 2.97 1.44
CA LEU A 190 -17.93 3.71 2.70
C LEU A 190 -19.28 4.45 2.78
N ARG A 191 -20.07 4.46 1.72
CA ARG A 191 -21.41 5.04 1.71
C ARG A 191 -22.37 4.27 2.63
N ASN A 192 -23.47 4.91 3.03
CA ASN A 192 -24.52 4.30 3.84
C ASN A 192 -23.94 3.68 5.15
N ALA A 193 -23.19 4.46 5.91
CA ALA A 193 -22.50 4.02 7.13
C ALA A 193 -21.53 2.85 6.88
N ALA A 194 -20.81 2.89 5.78
CA ALA A 194 -19.85 1.86 5.36
C ALA A 194 -20.45 0.44 5.27
N ARG A 195 -21.74 0.34 4.92
CA ARG A 195 -22.49 -0.91 4.92
C ARG A 195 -21.80 -2.00 4.08
N GLU A 196 -21.35 -1.69 2.87
CA GLU A 196 -20.64 -2.64 2.02
C GLU A 196 -19.29 -3.03 2.64
N PHE A 197 -18.49 -2.04 3.04
CA PHE A 197 -17.17 -2.27 3.64
C PHE A 197 -17.26 -3.17 4.87
N HIS A 198 -18.13 -2.81 5.83
CA HIS A 198 -18.33 -3.61 7.04
C HIS A 198 -18.82 -5.02 6.73
N HIS A 199 -19.74 -5.17 5.77
CA HIS A 199 -20.26 -6.49 5.43
C HIS A 199 -19.17 -7.40 4.82
N MET A 200 -18.28 -6.86 3.98
CA MET A 200 -17.14 -7.65 3.46
C MET A 200 -16.21 -8.08 4.58
N MET A 201 -15.94 -7.20 5.55
CA MET A 201 -15.07 -7.54 6.68
C MET A 201 -15.71 -8.52 7.67
N VAL A 202 -17.01 -8.38 7.97
CA VAL A 202 -17.70 -9.26 8.92
C VAL A 202 -18.12 -10.60 8.26
N GLY A 203 -18.48 -10.57 6.99
CA GLY A 203 -18.98 -11.72 6.24
C GLY A 203 -17.91 -12.66 5.69
N THR A 204 -16.61 -12.39 5.93
CA THR A 204 -15.50 -13.21 5.43
C THR A 204 -14.52 -13.58 6.55
N ASP A 205 -13.88 -14.76 6.43
CA ASP A 205 -12.84 -15.19 7.35
C ASP A 205 -11.54 -14.38 7.13
N PRO A 206 -10.96 -13.74 8.16
CA PRO A 206 -9.70 -13.00 8.07
C PRO A 206 -8.51 -13.84 7.60
N LYS A 207 -8.59 -15.17 7.68
CA LYS A 207 -7.57 -16.07 7.13
C LYS A 207 -7.60 -16.15 5.61
N HIS A 208 -8.74 -15.90 5.00
CA HIS A 208 -8.94 -16.04 3.56
C HIS A 208 -9.02 -14.69 2.85
N VAL A 209 -9.64 -13.69 3.49
CA VAL A 209 -9.80 -12.34 2.94
C VAL A 209 -9.15 -11.35 3.89
N THR A 210 -8.02 -10.81 3.48
CA THR A 210 -7.30 -9.74 4.20
C THR A 210 -7.73 -8.36 3.66
N LEU A 211 -7.15 -7.30 4.17
CA LEU A 211 -7.48 -5.93 3.80
C LEU A 211 -6.28 -5.24 3.12
N CYS A 212 -6.48 -4.77 1.90
CA CYS A 212 -5.69 -3.72 1.28
C CYS A 212 -6.37 -2.40 1.62
N LEU A 213 -5.91 -1.75 2.68
CA LEU A 213 -6.51 -0.50 3.15
C LEU A 213 -6.06 0.67 2.29
N ASP A 214 -6.96 1.29 1.53
CA ASP A 214 -6.73 2.65 1.04
C ASP A 214 -7.22 3.64 2.11
N ALA A 215 -6.27 4.19 2.84
CA ALA A 215 -6.56 5.11 3.95
C ALA A 215 -7.24 6.40 3.47
N HIS A 216 -6.88 6.87 2.27
CA HIS A 216 -7.46 8.10 1.74
C HIS A 216 -8.91 7.91 1.27
N TRP A 217 -9.23 6.76 0.67
CA TRP A 217 -10.61 6.45 0.30
C TRP A 217 -11.49 6.24 1.52
N VAL A 218 -10.97 5.68 2.63
CA VAL A 218 -11.71 5.67 3.90
C VAL A 218 -11.97 7.09 4.38
N TYR A 219 -10.94 7.93 4.44
CA TYR A 219 -11.06 9.32 4.86
C TYR A 219 -12.10 10.06 4.01
N ARG A 220 -11.94 10.06 2.68
CA ARG A 220 -12.82 10.79 1.73
C ARG A 220 -14.23 10.22 1.71
N GLY A 221 -14.39 8.91 1.65
CA GLY A 221 -15.69 8.22 1.59
C GLY A 221 -16.53 8.36 2.87
N SER A 222 -15.87 8.65 3.99
CA SER A 222 -16.51 8.94 5.28
C SER A 222 -16.70 10.45 5.55
N GLY A 223 -16.72 11.27 4.50
CA GLY A 223 -16.94 12.71 4.62
C GLY A 223 -15.70 13.49 5.10
N ASN A 224 -14.51 13.06 4.72
CA ASN A 224 -13.21 13.61 5.13
C ASN A 224 -12.97 13.49 6.65
N SER A 225 -13.26 12.30 7.18
CA SER A 225 -13.19 12.04 8.62
C SER A 225 -11.96 11.21 8.99
N SER A 226 -11.05 11.82 9.74
CA SER A 226 -9.93 11.09 10.38
C SER A 226 -10.43 10.14 11.47
N VAL A 227 -11.51 10.49 12.18
CA VAL A 227 -12.12 9.62 13.20
C VAL A 227 -12.53 8.30 12.55
N ALA A 228 -13.30 8.35 11.45
CA ALA A 228 -13.75 7.14 10.76
C ALA A 228 -12.57 6.28 10.25
N LEU A 229 -11.48 6.88 9.80
CA LEU A 229 -10.27 6.17 9.41
C LEU A 229 -9.66 5.39 10.59
N PHE A 230 -9.52 6.02 11.74
CA PHE A 230 -8.93 5.37 12.91
C PHE A 230 -9.88 4.35 13.55
N ASP A 231 -11.20 4.57 13.51
CA ASP A 231 -12.19 3.56 13.93
C ASP A 231 -12.09 2.28 13.06
N ILE A 232 -11.92 2.42 11.75
CA ILE A 232 -11.71 1.29 10.84
C ILE A 232 -10.38 0.57 11.14
N LEU A 233 -9.32 1.31 11.45
CA LEU A 233 -8.05 0.71 11.87
C LEU A 233 -8.18 -0.05 13.20
N GLU A 234 -8.93 0.48 14.16
CA GLU A 234 -9.19 -0.21 15.43
C GLU A 234 -9.97 -1.51 15.22
N LEU A 235 -10.99 -1.49 14.36
CA LEU A 235 -11.84 -2.65 14.11
C LEU A 235 -11.16 -3.72 13.25
N TYR A 236 -10.42 -3.32 12.22
CA TYR A 236 -9.93 -4.22 11.17
C TYR A 236 -8.41 -4.15 10.92
N GLY A 237 -7.68 -3.37 11.68
CA GLY A 237 -6.22 -3.23 11.56
C GLY A 237 -5.47 -4.56 11.51
N PRO A 238 -5.80 -5.59 12.32
CA PRO A 238 -5.15 -6.90 12.24
C PRO A 238 -5.32 -7.62 10.88
N ARG A 239 -6.27 -7.20 10.03
CA ARG A 239 -6.47 -7.76 8.68
C ARG A 239 -5.65 -7.04 7.61
N VAL A 240 -5.03 -5.90 7.92
CA VAL A 240 -4.30 -5.09 6.93
C VAL A 240 -3.01 -5.81 6.51
N THR A 241 -2.95 -6.25 5.28
CA THR A 241 -1.77 -6.88 4.66
C THR A 241 -1.12 -5.99 3.61
N GLU A 242 -1.85 -5.01 3.13
CA GLU A 242 -1.38 -3.99 2.21
C GLU A 242 -1.99 -2.64 2.55
N LEU A 243 -1.23 -1.57 2.35
CA LEU A 243 -1.66 -0.20 2.61
C LEU A 243 -1.38 0.66 1.38
N HIS A 244 -2.44 1.19 0.79
CA HIS A 244 -2.35 2.17 -0.28
C HIS A 244 -2.19 3.57 0.30
N LEU A 245 -1.19 4.29 -0.19
CA LEU A 245 -0.74 5.58 0.31
C LEU A 245 -1.12 6.71 -0.66
N ARG A 246 -2.00 7.57 -0.22
CA ARG A 246 -2.42 8.77 -0.95
C ARG A 246 -2.67 9.90 0.02
N GLN A 247 -2.39 11.13 -0.39
CA GLN A 247 -2.55 12.31 0.44
C GLN A 247 -3.29 13.43 -0.28
N SER A 248 -4.01 14.22 0.48
CA SER A 248 -4.60 15.50 0.05
C SER A 248 -4.20 16.63 1.00
N VAL A 249 -4.31 17.85 0.51
CA VAL A 249 -4.24 19.08 1.29
C VAL A 249 -5.47 19.89 0.97
N ASN A 250 -6.24 20.25 1.99
CA ASN A 250 -7.55 20.89 1.81
C ASN A 250 -8.46 20.09 0.85
N GLN A 251 -8.46 18.75 0.99
CA GLN A 251 -9.28 17.80 0.24
C GLN A 251 -8.93 17.68 -1.26
N VAL A 252 -7.85 18.28 -1.73
CA VAL A 252 -7.32 18.13 -3.08
C VAL A 252 -6.07 17.28 -3.06
N TRP A 253 -5.97 16.28 -3.94
CA TRP A 253 -4.79 15.42 -4.02
C TRP A 253 -3.54 16.22 -4.37
N THR A 254 -2.47 15.96 -3.66
CA THR A 254 -1.15 16.53 -3.94
C THR A 254 -0.45 15.73 -5.04
N GLU A 255 0.57 16.31 -5.70
CA GLU A 255 1.36 15.58 -6.70
C GLU A 255 2.29 14.53 -6.08
N ALA A 256 2.74 14.78 -4.86
CA ALA A 256 3.60 13.86 -4.12
C ALA A 256 2.99 13.53 -2.76
N PHE A 257 3.16 12.30 -2.31
CA PHE A 257 2.79 11.87 -0.97
C PHE A 257 3.65 12.62 0.07
N GLY A 258 2.99 13.27 1.03
CA GLY A 258 3.63 14.15 2.01
C GLY A 258 2.74 14.42 3.22
N ASP A 259 3.03 15.48 3.99
CA ASP A 259 2.12 15.96 5.03
C ASP A 259 0.82 16.51 4.41
N GLY A 260 -0.31 16.34 5.09
CA GLY A 260 -1.60 16.78 4.58
C GLY A 260 -2.77 16.45 5.51
N ASP A 261 -3.94 16.20 4.91
CA ASP A 261 -5.20 16.00 5.65
C ASP A 261 -5.20 14.73 6.52
N ILE A 262 -4.41 13.71 6.17
CA ILE A 262 -4.28 12.46 6.92
C ILE A 262 -2.93 12.44 7.66
N ASP A 263 -2.97 12.19 8.97
CA ASP A 263 -1.76 11.95 9.78
C ASP A 263 -1.25 10.51 9.60
N TYR A 264 -0.41 10.30 8.57
CA TYR A 264 0.20 9.00 8.31
C TYR A 264 1.24 8.59 9.36
N ARG A 265 1.79 9.51 10.15
CA ARG A 265 2.69 9.17 11.27
C ARG A 265 1.89 8.51 12.40
N ALA A 266 0.71 9.06 12.71
CA ALA A 266 -0.20 8.44 13.68
C ALA A 266 -0.69 7.08 13.18
N LEU A 267 -1.04 6.95 11.89
CA LEU A 267 -1.45 5.69 11.27
C LEU A 267 -0.34 4.63 11.35
N ALA A 268 0.88 4.97 10.98
CA ALA A 268 2.04 4.07 11.07
C ALA A 268 2.29 3.63 12.53
N LYS A 269 2.23 4.57 13.48
CA LYS A 269 2.37 4.27 14.90
C LYS A 269 1.29 3.31 15.39
N HIS A 270 0.02 3.51 14.97
CA HIS A 270 -1.08 2.61 15.35
C HIS A 270 -0.82 1.18 14.84
N LEU A 271 -0.50 1.02 13.56
CA LEU A 271 -0.20 -0.29 12.97
C LEU A 271 0.99 -0.99 13.67
N LEU A 272 2.05 -0.26 13.99
CA LEU A 272 3.18 -0.80 14.76
C LEU A 272 2.76 -1.23 16.16
N THR A 273 1.87 -0.48 16.82
CA THR A 273 1.39 -0.81 18.18
C THR A 273 0.62 -2.13 18.20
N ILE A 274 -0.14 -2.43 17.15
CA ILE A 274 -0.86 -3.71 17.01
C ILE A 274 -0.01 -4.80 16.32
N GLY A 275 1.28 -4.55 16.05
CA GLY A 275 2.21 -5.51 15.47
C GLY A 275 2.03 -5.79 13.98
N ILE A 276 1.38 -4.88 13.24
CA ILE A 276 1.08 -5.03 11.81
C ILE A 276 2.05 -4.20 10.97
N LYS A 277 2.71 -4.83 10.02
CA LYS A 277 3.61 -4.22 9.03
C LYS A 277 3.15 -4.63 7.62
N PRO A 278 2.19 -3.91 7.02
CA PRO A 278 1.67 -4.26 5.71
C PRO A 278 2.68 -3.96 4.59
N HIS A 279 2.46 -4.56 3.43
CA HIS A 279 3.08 -4.12 2.19
C HIS A 279 2.63 -2.70 1.87
N LEU A 280 3.57 -1.81 1.53
CA LEU A 280 3.29 -0.40 1.28
C LEU A 280 3.28 -0.12 -0.22
N VAL A 281 2.21 0.48 -0.72
CA VAL A 281 2.02 0.82 -2.12
C VAL A 281 1.63 2.30 -2.25
N LEU A 282 2.47 3.08 -2.92
CA LEU A 282 2.16 4.46 -3.28
C LEU A 282 1.09 4.48 -4.37
N GLU A 283 -0.04 5.08 -4.08
CA GLU A 283 -1.12 5.33 -5.04
C GLU A 283 -1.42 6.83 -5.16
N GLN A 284 -0.39 7.68 -4.99
CA GLN A 284 -0.49 9.12 -5.07
C GLN A 284 -0.69 9.58 -6.53
N ALA A 285 -1.94 9.77 -6.90
CA ALA A 285 -2.36 10.30 -8.19
C ALA A 285 -2.70 11.79 -8.12
N VAL A 286 -2.95 12.40 -9.25
CA VAL A 286 -3.44 13.77 -9.39
C VAL A 286 -4.90 13.77 -9.82
N GLU A 287 -5.62 14.82 -9.44
CA GLU A 287 -7.04 15.05 -9.80
C GLU A 287 -7.25 16.49 -10.28
N GLN A 288 -8.48 16.83 -10.63
CA GLN A 288 -8.81 18.22 -10.94
C GLN A 288 -8.54 19.11 -9.73
N GLY A 289 -7.73 20.15 -9.91
CA GLY A 289 -7.30 21.03 -8.82
C GLY A 289 -5.93 20.70 -8.23
N SER A 290 -5.38 19.52 -8.53
CA SER A 290 -3.98 19.22 -8.15
C SER A 290 -3.02 20.20 -8.84
N PRO A 291 -1.92 20.59 -8.19
CA PRO A 291 -0.86 21.36 -8.85
C PRO A 291 -0.33 20.65 -10.10
N HIS A 292 0.37 21.39 -10.97
CA HIS A 292 1.07 20.83 -12.13
C HIS A 292 2.51 21.38 -12.14
N LEU A 293 3.30 20.93 -11.15
CA LEU A 293 4.66 21.42 -10.90
C LEU A 293 5.72 20.32 -11.05
N LEU A 294 5.31 19.05 -10.91
CA LEU A 294 6.22 17.92 -10.89
C LEU A 294 5.96 17.01 -12.09
N ASP A 295 7.04 16.49 -12.66
CA ASP A 295 6.95 15.34 -13.56
C ASP A 295 6.70 14.04 -12.75
N PRO A 296 6.26 12.94 -13.39
CA PRO A 296 5.91 11.72 -12.68
C PRO A 296 7.08 11.10 -11.90
N VAL A 297 8.30 11.19 -12.39
CA VAL A 297 9.48 10.60 -11.71
C VAL A 297 9.79 11.39 -10.43
N GLU A 298 9.82 12.71 -10.52
CA GLU A 298 10.08 13.57 -9.36
C GLU A 298 8.97 13.49 -8.31
N ALA A 299 7.70 13.41 -8.74
CA ALA A 299 6.57 13.23 -7.85
C ALA A 299 6.69 11.91 -7.05
N HIS A 300 7.00 10.80 -7.74
CA HIS A 300 7.18 9.51 -7.08
C HIS A 300 8.47 9.44 -6.25
N ARG A 301 9.55 10.11 -6.66
CA ARG A 301 10.79 10.18 -5.88
C ARG A 301 10.55 10.88 -4.53
N ARG A 302 9.86 12.03 -4.52
CA ARG A 302 9.49 12.73 -3.28
C ARG A 302 8.55 11.89 -2.42
N SER A 303 7.58 11.25 -3.05
CA SER A 303 6.65 10.33 -2.37
C SER A 303 7.39 9.18 -1.68
N ASN A 304 8.36 8.57 -2.38
CA ASN A 304 9.21 7.50 -1.85
C ASN A 304 10.04 7.97 -0.65
N GLU A 305 10.68 9.13 -0.74
CA GLU A 305 11.49 9.69 0.34
C GLU A 305 10.66 9.96 1.60
N TYR A 306 9.49 10.58 1.45
CA TYR A 306 8.60 10.85 2.57
C TYR A 306 8.03 9.55 3.17
N ALA A 307 7.57 8.61 2.36
CA ALA A 307 7.04 7.33 2.84
C ALA A 307 8.11 6.55 3.64
N ARG A 308 9.37 6.54 3.18
CA ARG A 308 10.47 5.90 3.94
C ARG A 308 10.72 6.53 5.29
N GLN A 309 10.52 7.83 5.45
CA GLN A 309 10.63 8.51 6.74
C GLN A 309 9.48 8.13 7.68
N VAL A 310 8.23 8.17 7.17
CA VAL A 310 7.03 7.85 7.94
C VAL A 310 7.01 6.40 8.40
N PHE A 311 7.35 5.47 7.50
CA PHE A 311 7.27 4.03 7.72
C PHE A 311 8.62 3.37 8.04
N ALA A 312 9.62 4.13 8.50
CA ALA A 312 10.95 3.59 8.83
C ALA A 312 10.90 2.39 9.80
N GLY A 313 9.97 2.40 10.76
CA GLY A 313 9.77 1.30 11.71
C GLY A 313 9.19 0.01 11.10
N PHE A 314 8.83 0.00 9.80
CA PHE A 314 8.31 -1.18 9.10
C PHE A 314 9.41 -1.98 8.42
N ALA A 315 10.63 -1.45 8.35
CA ALA A 315 11.78 -2.21 7.86
C ALA A 315 11.88 -3.56 8.61
N VAL A 316 12.23 -4.61 7.88
CA VAL A 316 12.43 -5.95 8.44
C VAL A 316 13.92 -6.08 8.76
N ASP A 317 14.25 -6.59 9.95
CA ASP A 317 15.62 -6.86 10.39
C ASP A 317 16.28 -7.95 9.56
#